data_36f4b074d2eff127b607d40fdf60221d
#
_entry.id   36f4b074d2eff127b607d40fdf60221d
#
_cell.length_a   1.000
_cell.length_b   1.000
_cell.length_c   1.000
_cell.angle_alpha   90.00
_cell.angle_beta   90.00
_cell.angle_gamma   90.00
#
_symmetry.space_group_name_H-M   'P 1'
#
loop_
_entity.id
_entity.type
_entity.pdbx_description
1 polymer ?
#
loop_
_entity_poly.entity_id
_entity_poly.type
_entity_poly.pdbx_seq_one_letter_code
_entity_poly.pdbx_strand_id
1 'polypeptide(L)'
;MHFSLTDNRQPTTDNRQPTTDNRQPTTDPMTSYEEQAHLQLQFWQHKMKKKPSFTDRLSKTVQTKLNSYIPDKVHKAITVAIEKMIKAVLFGAKYTTGKVPEETASLQSREAYVRTQIEFYQKTATIEGAVTGAGGILLGLADFPILIGIKIKLLFDIAALYGYDVKDYKERLYILYIFQLAFCSQQRRNEVYELMVGWQGYSGQLPDNAAEFDWRIFQQEYRDYIDLAKMAQLVPVIGAAVGAIANYKLIAQLGETAINCYRMRRISPLQILNM
;
A
#
# COMPACT_ATOMS: atom_id res chain seq x y z
N MET A 1 35.92 57.73 29.50
CA MET A 1 36.68 56.49 29.26
C MET A 1 35.86 55.59 28.34
N HIS A 2 36.37 55.44 27.12
CA HIS A 2 35.84 54.59 26.07
C HIS A 2 35.97 53.09 26.43
N PHE A 3 34.96 52.29 26.17
CA PHE A 3 35.18 50.93 25.67
C PHE A 3 34.04 50.54 24.71
N SER A 4 34.41 50.49 23.44
CA SER A 4 33.66 49.92 22.33
C SER A 4 33.90 48.43 22.35
N LEU A 5 32.82 47.60 22.33
CA LEU A 5 32.88 46.20 22.03
C LEU A 5 32.05 45.93 20.75
N THR A 6 32.78 45.81 19.66
CA THR A 6 32.26 45.32 18.38
C THR A 6 32.00 43.82 18.47
N ASP A 7 30.72 43.42 18.45
CA ASP A 7 30.28 42.03 18.34
C ASP A 7 30.34 41.62 16.85
N ASN A 8 31.33 40.81 16.51
CA ASN A 8 31.61 40.35 15.16
C ASN A 8 31.08 38.90 15.04
N ARG A 9 29.74 38.75 14.92
CA ARG A 9 29.13 37.43 14.59
C ARG A 9 28.96 37.33 13.08
N GLN A 10 29.79 36.52 12.45
CA GLN A 10 29.59 36.07 11.10
C GLN A 10 28.38 35.10 11.05
N PRO A 11 27.51 35.23 10.04
CA PRO A 11 26.45 34.23 9.82
C PRO A 11 27.07 32.95 9.27
N THR A 12 26.93 31.88 10.01
CA THR A 12 27.22 30.54 9.52
C THR A 12 26.17 30.16 8.48
N THR A 13 26.55 30.17 7.24
CA THR A 13 25.76 29.55 6.14
C THR A 13 25.68 28.03 6.36
N ASP A 14 24.49 27.56 6.75
CA ASP A 14 24.16 26.14 6.84
C ASP A 14 24.07 25.58 5.41
N ASN A 15 25.18 25.03 4.95
CA ASN A 15 25.32 24.45 3.61
C ASN A 15 24.90 22.99 3.66
N ARG A 16 23.62 22.72 4.01
CA ARG A 16 23.03 21.39 3.85
C ARG A 16 22.67 21.18 2.39
N GLN A 17 23.57 20.57 1.66
CA GLN A 17 23.24 20.00 0.36
C GLN A 17 22.12 18.94 0.54
N PRO A 18 21.12 18.94 -0.35
CA PRO A 18 20.14 17.85 -0.38
C PRO A 18 20.90 16.55 -0.67
N THR A 19 20.82 15.60 0.24
CA THR A 19 21.31 14.24 0.02
C THR A 19 20.48 13.61 -1.08
N THR A 20 20.94 13.71 -2.31
CA THR A 20 20.49 12.83 -3.40
C THR A 20 20.70 11.40 -2.93
N ASP A 21 19.65 10.61 -2.90
CA ASP A 21 19.69 9.16 -2.61
C ASP A 21 20.53 8.47 -3.70
N ASN A 22 21.84 8.51 -3.50
CA ASN A 22 22.85 7.95 -4.41
C ASN A 22 23.10 6.49 -4.00
N ARG A 23 22.01 5.70 -3.87
CA ARG A 23 22.14 4.24 -3.72
C ARG A 23 22.58 3.67 -5.05
N GLN A 24 23.90 3.59 -5.24
CA GLN A 24 24.45 2.78 -6.32
C GLN A 24 23.92 1.35 -6.16
N PRO A 25 23.46 0.71 -7.24
CA PRO A 25 23.07 -0.69 -7.18
C PRO A 25 24.29 -1.49 -6.72
N THR A 26 24.14 -2.20 -5.60
CA THR A 26 25.17 -3.11 -5.11
C THR A 26 25.41 -4.19 -6.16
N THR A 27 26.65 -4.31 -6.62
CA THR A 27 27.10 -5.32 -7.58
C THR A 27 27.40 -6.67 -6.88
N ASP A 28 27.05 -6.82 -5.62
CA ASP A 28 27.23 -8.05 -4.87
C ASP A 28 26.33 -9.17 -5.43
N PRO A 29 26.80 -10.41 -5.50
CA PRO A 29 26.00 -11.54 -5.95
C PRO A 29 24.76 -11.69 -5.08
N MET A 30 23.62 -12.02 -5.71
CA MET A 30 22.36 -12.24 -5.00
C MET A 30 22.52 -13.38 -3.99
N THR A 31 21.94 -13.20 -2.82
CA THR A 31 21.83 -14.27 -1.84
C THR A 31 20.81 -15.32 -2.30
N SER A 32 20.91 -16.55 -1.80
CA SER A 32 19.93 -17.61 -2.11
C SER A 32 18.48 -17.20 -1.78
N TYR A 33 18.29 -16.33 -0.79
CA TYR A 33 16.98 -15.78 -0.45
C TYR A 33 16.49 -14.79 -1.52
N GLU A 34 17.36 -13.93 -2.00
CA GLU A 34 17.02 -12.95 -3.05
C GLU A 34 16.71 -13.64 -4.37
N GLU A 35 17.42 -14.72 -4.72
CA GLU A 35 17.09 -15.55 -5.89
C GLU A 35 15.67 -16.13 -5.78
N GLN A 36 15.33 -16.71 -4.63
CA GLN A 36 13.99 -17.22 -4.39
C GLN A 36 12.93 -16.10 -4.43
N ALA A 37 13.23 -14.96 -3.81
CA ALA A 37 12.35 -13.80 -3.81
C ALA A 37 12.12 -13.28 -5.24
N HIS A 38 13.17 -13.29 -6.06
CA HIS A 38 13.09 -12.91 -7.48
C HIS A 38 12.21 -13.87 -8.29
N LEU A 39 12.38 -15.18 -8.14
CA LEU A 39 11.53 -16.18 -8.79
C LEU A 39 10.06 -16.03 -8.39
N GLN A 40 9.79 -15.82 -7.10
CA GLN A 40 8.44 -15.55 -6.61
C GLN A 40 7.86 -14.27 -7.21
N LEU A 41 8.67 -13.22 -7.30
CA LEU A 41 8.30 -11.95 -7.92
C LEU A 41 7.94 -12.14 -9.40
N GLN A 42 8.77 -12.84 -10.18
CA GLN A 42 8.50 -13.12 -11.59
C GLN A 42 7.18 -13.88 -11.79
N PHE A 43 6.93 -14.89 -10.94
CA PHE A 43 5.67 -15.62 -10.98
C PHE A 43 4.46 -14.74 -10.68
N TRP A 44 4.59 -13.88 -9.66
CA TRP A 44 3.54 -12.91 -9.31
C TRP A 44 3.32 -11.89 -10.43
N GLN A 45 4.38 -11.34 -11.02
CA GLN A 45 4.32 -10.42 -12.15
C GLN A 45 3.62 -11.05 -13.37
N HIS A 46 3.94 -12.32 -13.67
CA HIS A 46 3.25 -13.05 -14.72
C HIS A 46 1.73 -13.15 -14.46
N LYS A 47 1.36 -13.41 -13.20
CA LYS A 47 -0.06 -13.42 -12.79
C LYS A 47 -0.73 -12.05 -12.94
N MET A 48 -0.01 -10.95 -12.65
CA MET A 48 -0.54 -9.58 -12.83
C MET A 48 -0.77 -9.23 -14.30
N LYS A 49 0.12 -9.67 -15.19
CA LYS A 49 0.05 -9.43 -16.66
C LYS A 49 -0.98 -10.28 -17.39
N LYS A 50 -1.49 -11.33 -16.77
CA LYS A 50 -2.52 -12.18 -17.40
C LYS A 50 -3.75 -11.36 -17.74
N LYS A 51 -4.12 -11.38 -19.03
CA LYS A 51 -5.40 -10.83 -19.48
C LYS A 51 -6.56 -11.60 -18.86
N PRO A 52 -7.70 -10.94 -18.57
CA PRO A 52 -8.89 -11.63 -18.07
C PRO A 52 -9.25 -12.80 -19.00
N SER A 53 -9.32 -14.02 -18.45
CA SER A 53 -9.69 -15.22 -19.19
C SER A 53 -11.19 -15.21 -19.52
N PHE A 54 -11.62 -16.11 -20.41
CA PHE A 54 -13.04 -16.28 -20.73
C PHE A 54 -13.88 -16.64 -19.48
N THR A 55 -13.30 -17.40 -18.56
CA THR A 55 -13.89 -17.69 -17.24
C THR A 55 -14.05 -16.46 -16.38
N ASP A 56 -13.14 -15.47 -16.49
CA ASP A 56 -13.24 -14.18 -15.79
C ASP A 56 -14.38 -13.31 -16.36
N ARG A 57 -14.72 -13.47 -17.65
CA ARG A 57 -15.88 -12.80 -18.27
C ARG A 57 -17.20 -13.39 -17.76
N LEU A 58 -17.26 -14.71 -17.52
CA LEU A 58 -18.41 -15.33 -16.84
C LEU A 58 -18.53 -14.83 -15.40
N SER A 59 -17.39 -14.72 -14.70
CA SER A 59 -17.29 -14.08 -13.38
C SER A 59 -17.79 -12.64 -13.41
N LYS A 60 -17.64 -11.91 -14.52
CA LYS A 60 -18.16 -10.53 -14.67
C LYS A 60 -19.69 -10.47 -14.59
N THR A 61 -20.38 -11.42 -15.19
CA THR A 61 -21.85 -11.49 -15.11
C THR A 61 -22.31 -11.81 -13.68
N VAL A 62 -21.57 -12.69 -12.99
CA VAL A 62 -21.79 -13.00 -11.57
C VAL A 62 -21.46 -11.79 -10.71
N GLN A 63 -20.37 -11.10 -11.00
CA GLN A 63 -19.92 -9.89 -10.27
C GLN A 63 -20.89 -8.70 -10.46
N THR A 64 -21.43 -8.53 -11.68
CA THR A 64 -22.47 -7.52 -11.95
C THR A 64 -23.77 -7.85 -11.20
N LYS A 65 -24.14 -9.13 -11.14
CA LYS A 65 -25.28 -9.57 -10.32
C LYS A 65 -25.01 -9.40 -8.83
N LEU A 66 -23.80 -9.72 -8.34
CA LEU A 66 -23.41 -9.49 -6.95
C LEU A 66 -23.44 -7.98 -6.61
N ASN A 67 -22.96 -7.12 -7.50
CA ASN A 67 -23.02 -5.68 -7.31
C ASN A 67 -24.46 -5.14 -7.22
N SER A 68 -25.40 -5.74 -7.95
CA SER A 68 -26.83 -5.36 -7.88
C SER A 68 -27.51 -5.78 -6.56
N TYR A 69 -26.92 -6.72 -5.82
CA TYR A 69 -27.40 -7.13 -4.50
C TYR A 69 -26.81 -6.31 -3.34
N ILE A 70 -25.78 -5.48 -3.63
CA ILE A 70 -25.19 -4.62 -2.59
C ILE A 70 -26.11 -3.42 -2.39
N PRO A 71 -26.65 -3.20 -1.18
CA PRO A 71 -27.52 -2.05 -0.93
C PRO A 71 -26.81 -0.71 -1.19
N ASP A 72 -27.53 0.29 -1.68
CA ASP A 72 -26.99 1.65 -1.94
C ASP A 72 -26.31 2.27 -0.72
N LYS A 73 -26.79 1.96 0.48
CA LYS A 73 -26.17 2.41 1.74
C LYS A 73 -24.74 1.87 1.89
N VAL A 74 -24.48 0.62 1.47
CA VAL A 74 -23.14 0.01 1.49
C VAL A 74 -22.25 0.68 0.45
N HIS A 75 -22.74 0.91 -0.76
CA HIS A 75 -22.02 1.66 -1.81
C HIS A 75 -21.57 3.05 -1.31
N LYS A 76 -22.50 3.80 -0.73
CA LYS A 76 -22.22 5.14 -0.18
C LYS A 76 -21.18 5.07 0.94
N ALA A 77 -21.32 4.12 1.87
CA ALA A 77 -20.39 3.97 2.99
C ALA A 77 -18.97 3.64 2.50
N ILE A 78 -18.82 2.72 1.53
CA ILE A 78 -17.53 2.37 0.93
C ILE A 78 -16.91 3.59 0.25
N THR A 79 -17.68 4.32 -0.56
CA THR A 79 -17.19 5.53 -1.26
C THR A 79 -16.67 6.56 -0.27
N VAL A 80 -17.46 6.90 0.76
CA VAL A 80 -17.07 7.87 1.80
C VAL A 80 -15.82 7.39 2.56
N ALA A 81 -15.73 6.11 2.86
CA ALA A 81 -14.58 5.56 3.57
C ALA A 81 -13.31 5.62 2.72
N ILE A 82 -13.38 5.33 1.41
CA ILE A 82 -12.25 5.47 0.47
C ILE A 82 -11.81 6.93 0.38
N GLU A 83 -12.73 7.87 0.27
CA GLU A 83 -12.41 9.30 0.24
C GLU A 83 -11.70 9.76 1.51
N LYS A 84 -12.22 9.36 2.67
CA LYS A 84 -11.60 9.66 3.97
C LYS A 84 -10.22 8.99 4.11
N MET A 85 -10.08 7.76 3.62
CA MET A 85 -8.82 7.03 3.59
C MET A 85 -7.77 7.78 2.79
N ILE A 86 -8.08 8.18 1.56
CA ILE A 86 -7.14 8.91 0.69
C ILE A 86 -6.68 10.20 1.37
N LYS A 87 -7.62 10.99 1.92
CA LYS A 87 -7.30 12.21 2.66
C LYS A 87 -6.44 11.94 3.88
N ALA A 88 -6.76 10.92 4.66
CA ALA A 88 -6.00 10.55 5.84
C ALA A 88 -4.57 10.11 5.48
N VAL A 89 -4.41 9.33 4.43
CA VAL A 89 -3.10 8.86 3.96
C VAL A 89 -2.25 10.04 3.47
N LEU A 90 -2.80 10.92 2.64
CA LEU A 90 -2.03 12.01 2.04
C LEU A 90 -1.74 13.16 3.02
N PHE A 91 -2.71 13.53 3.85
CA PHE A 91 -2.64 14.80 4.59
C PHE A 91 -2.72 14.68 6.12
N GLY A 92 -3.16 13.56 6.66
CA GLY A 92 -3.64 13.57 8.04
C GLY A 92 -2.94 12.66 9.04
N ALA A 93 -2.27 11.63 8.63
CA ALA A 93 -1.88 10.63 9.60
C ALA A 93 -0.39 10.70 9.93
N LYS A 94 -0.10 11.02 11.18
CA LYS A 94 1.17 10.64 11.80
C LYS A 94 1.07 9.14 12.10
N TYR A 95 1.34 8.30 11.10
CA TYR A 95 1.44 6.86 11.35
C TYR A 95 2.75 6.59 12.09
N THR A 96 2.64 6.17 13.33
CA THR A 96 3.76 5.70 14.12
C THR A 96 4.09 4.28 13.63
N THR A 97 5.23 4.11 12.99
CA THR A 97 5.76 2.79 12.66
C THR A 97 6.48 2.21 13.87
N GLY A 98 6.46 0.89 14.03
CA GLY A 98 7.22 0.20 15.07
C GLY A 98 8.73 0.28 14.85
N LYS A 99 9.50 -0.61 15.48
CA LYS A 99 10.95 -0.71 15.25
C LYS A 99 11.22 -1.04 13.79
N VAL A 100 11.95 -0.15 13.12
CA VAL A 100 12.38 -0.32 11.72
C VAL A 100 13.76 -1.02 11.74
N PRO A 101 14.01 -2.01 10.87
CA PRO A 101 15.34 -2.61 10.72
C PRO A 101 16.37 -1.55 10.33
N GLU A 102 17.63 -1.79 10.70
CA GLU A 102 18.76 -0.95 10.28
C GLU A 102 18.82 -0.82 8.76
N GLU A 103 19.41 0.26 8.25
CA GLU A 103 19.55 0.48 6.79
C GLU A 103 20.26 -0.65 6.09
N THR A 104 21.26 -1.23 6.74
CA THR A 104 22.07 -2.37 6.27
C THR A 104 21.36 -3.73 6.33
N ALA A 105 20.15 -3.80 6.89
CA ALA A 105 19.44 -5.06 7.03
C ALA A 105 19.14 -5.69 5.66
N SER A 106 19.43 -7.00 5.54
CA SER A 106 19.17 -7.78 4.33
C SER A 106 17.68 -7.85 3.98
N LEU A 107 17.38 -8.14 2.71
CA LEU A 107 15.99 -8.36 2.26
C LEU A 107 15.30 -9.45 3.08
N GLN A 108 16.01 -10.55 3.36
CA GLN A 108 15.50 -11.65 4.18
C GLN A 108 15.07 -11.19 5.57
N SER A 109 15.92 -10.40 6.24
CA SER A 109 15.62 -9.87 7.57
C SER A 109 14.39 -8.97 7.54
N ARG A 110 14.31 -8.04 6.58
CA ARG A 110 13.16 -7.12 6.41
C ARG A 110 11.86 -7.89 6.18
N GLU A 111 11.89 -8.87 5.28
CA GLU A 111 10.70 -9.67 4.96
C GLU A 111 10.27 -10.60 6.10
N ALA A 112 11.18 -11.05 6.96
CA ALA A 112 10.81 -11.76 8.18
C ALA A 112 9.96 -10.89 9.10
N TYR A 113 10.35 -9.62 9.32
CA TYR A 113 9.55 -8.67 10.09
C TYR A 113 8.21 -8.36 9.39
N VAL A 114 8.23 -8.17 8.07
CA VAL A 114 7.00 -7.93 7.29
C VAL A 114 5.99 -9.06 7.45
N ARG A 115 6.44 -10.32 7.36
CA ARG A 115 5.57 -11.49 7.55
C ARG A 115 4.98 -11.54 8.96
N THR A 116 5.79 -11.26 9.98
CA THR A 116 5.33 -11.16 11.37
C THR A 116 4.25 -10.10 11.52
N GLN A 117 4.42 -8.94 10.88
CA GLN A 117 3.41 -7.88 10.90
C GLN A 117 2.13 -8.30 10.17
N ILE A 118 2.23 -8.93 9.01
CA ILE A 118 1.05 -9.44 8.29
C ILE A 118 0.27 -10.41 9.18
N GLU A 119 0.94 -11.35 9.83
CA GLU A 119 0.29 -12.31 10.73
C GLU A 119 -0.38 -11.62 11.93
N PHE A 120 0.27 -10.60 12.52
CA PHE A 120 -0.31 -9.81 13.59
C PHE A 120 -1.62 -9.14 13.14
N TYR A 121 -1.59 -8.47 11.99
CA TYR A 121 -2.79 -7.81 11.45
C TYR A 121 -3.87 -8.79 10.98
N GLN A 122 -3.50 -9.98 10.50
CA GLN A 122 -4.46 -11.04 10.20
C GLN A 122 -5.22 -11.47 11.46
N LYS A 123 -4.52 -11.69 12.56
CA LYS A 123 -5.13 -12.06 13.85
C LYS A 123 -6.03 -10.94 14.38
N THR A 124 -5.56 -9.69 14.34
CA THR A 124 -6.32 -8.51 14.77
C THR A 124 -7.60 -8.35 13.95
N ALA A 125 -7.49 -8.38 12.62
CA ALA A 125 -8.64 -8.24 11.73
C ALA A 125 -9.64 -9.39 11.85
N THR A 126 -9.18 -10.59 12.24
CA THR A 126 -10.05 -11.74 12.51
C THR A 126 -10.89 -11.52 13.77
N ILE A 127 -10.29 -11.00 14.83
CA ILE A 127 -10.99 -10.71 16.09
C ILE A 127 -12.04 -9.62 15.87
N GLU A 128 -11.69 -8.53 15.23
CA GLU A 128 -12.62 -7.44 14.92
C GLU A 128 -13.73 -7.88 13.97
N GLY A 129 -13.40 -8.64 12.92
CA GLY A 129 -14.39 -9.20 12.00
C GLY A 129 -15.39 -10.15 12.68
N ALA A 130 -14.97 -10.86 13.71
CA ALA A 130 -15.84 -11.72 14.50
C ALA A 130 -16.82 -10.90 15.38
N VAL A 131 -16.34 -9.84 16.01
CA VAL A 131 -17.16 -8.96 16.85
C VAL A 131 -18.19 -8.20 16.02
N THR A 132 -17.77 -7.61 14.91
CA THR A 132 -18.64 -6.80 14.04
C THR A 132 -19.63 -7.64 13.23
N GLY A 133 -19.24 -8.87 12.83
CA GLY A 133 -20.11 -9.78 12.12
C GLY A 133 -21.30 -10.29 12.94
N ALA A 134 -21.21 -10.27 14.28
CA ALA A 134 -22.31 -10.62 15.15
C ALA A 134 -23.42 -9.54 15.20
N GLY A 135 -23.08 -8.29 14.84
CA GLY A 135 -24.01 -7.15 14.91
C GLY A 135 -24.77 -6.81 13.62
N GLY A 136 -24.56 -7.59 12.54
CA GLY A 136 -25.24 -7.41 11.27
C GLY A 136 -24.72 -6.24 10.42
N ILE A 137 -25.40 -5.96 9.30
CA ILE A 137 -24.99 -5.00 8.25
C ILE A 137 -24.74 -3.59 8.82
N LEU A 138 -25.58 -3.11 9.74
CA LEU A 138 -25.51 -1.74 10.25
C LEU A 138 -24.25 -1.51 11.11
N LEU A 139 -23.89 -2.45 11.97
CA LEU A 139 -22.65 -2.39 12.74
C LEU A 139 -21.42 -2.58 11.85
N GLY A 140 -21.47 -3.51 10.89
CA GLY A 140 -20.40 -3.70 9.93
C GLY A 140 -20.09 -2.46 9.08
N LEU A 141 -21.11 -1.65 8.76
CA LEU A 141 -20.92 -0.36 8.07
C LEU A 141 -20.29 0.70 8.96
N ALA A 142 -20.63 0.73 10.25
CA ALA A 142 -20.05 1.68 11.19
C ALA A 142 -18.55 1.40 11.42
N ASP A 143 -18.14 0.13 11.45
CA ASP A 143 -16.76 -0.30 11.68
C ASP A 143 -15.91 -0.36 10.40
N PHE A 144 -16.51 -0.20 9.23
CA PHE A 144 -15.81 -0.26 7.95
C PHE A 144 -14.61 0.70 7.85
N PRO A 145 -14.68 1.97 8.31
CA PRO A 145 -13.51 2.84 8.35
C PRO A 145 -12.35 2.31 9.20
N ILE A 146 -12.65 1.62 10.30
CA ILE A 146 -11.66 1.00 11.18
C ILE A 146 -10.95 -0.13 10.45
N LEU A 147 -11.71 -1.00 9.77
CA LEU A 147 -11.17 -2.10 8.98
C LEU A 147 -10.27 -1.63 7.81
N ILE A 148 -10.60 -0.50 7.18
CA ILE A 148 -9.72 0.15 6.21
C ILE A 148 -8.49 0.72 6.90
N GLY A 149 -8.65 1.39 8.05
CA GLY A 149 -7.56 1.97 8.81
C GLY A 149 -6.49 0.95 9.19
N ILE A 150 -6.90 -0.24 9.62
CA ILE A 150 -6.00 -1.36 9.93
C ILE A 150 -5.18 -1.77 8.69
N LYS A 151 -5.82 -1.87 7.52
CA LYS A 151 -5.14 -2.24 6.27
C LYS A 151 -4.15 -1.19 5.81
N ILE A 152 -4.50 0.06 5.95
CA ILE A 152 -3.61 1.17 5.64
C ILE A 152 -2.43 1.20 6.62
N LYS A 153 -2.68 1.00 7.92
CA LYS A 153 -1.61 0.93 8.93
C LYS A 153 -0.63 -0.21 8.62
N LEU A 154 -1.12 -1.38 8.23
CA LEU A 154 -0.28 -2.48 7.76
C LEU A 154 0.63 -2.05 6.60
N LEU A 155 0.09 -1.34 5.61
CA LEU A 155 0.89 -0.87 4.47
C LEU A 155 1.97 0.14 4.87
N PHE A 156 1.67 1.04 5.79
CA PHE A 156 2.66 1.96 6.35
C PHE A 156 3.78 1.21 7.10
N ASP A 157 3.44 0.20 7.89
CA ASP A 157 4.42 -0.61 8.59
C ASP A 157 5.30 -1.39 7.59
N ILE A 158 4.71 -1.97 6.54
CA ILE A 158 5.46 -2.67 5.50
C ILE A 158 6.41 -1.70 4.77
N ALA A 159 5.95 -0.51 4.38
CA ALA A 159 6.79 0.50 3.75
C ALA A 159 8.02 0.84 4.59
N ALA A 160 7.79 1.14 5.87
CA ALA A 160 8.87 1.44 6.82
C ALA A 160 9.83 0.26 7.03
N LEU A 161 9.32 -0.96 7.13
CA LEU A 161 10.15 -2.17 7.26
C LEU A 161 11.02 -2.42 6.01
N TYR A 162 10.56 -2.04 4.83
CA TYR A 162 11.39 -2.02 3.63
C TYR A 162 12.36 -0.83 3.57
N GLY A 163 12.28 0.12 4.51
CA GLY A 163 13.19 1.27 4.62
C GLY A 163 12.75 2.50 3.83
N TYR A 164 11.48 2.61 3.49
CA TYR A 164 10.93 3.79 2.82
C TYR A 164 10.39 4.81 3.83
N ASP A 165 10.63 6.10 3.56
CA ASP A 165 10.13 7.18 4.42
C ASP A 165 8.64 7.43 4.16
N VAL A 166 7.83 7.00 5.10
CA VAL A 166 6.36 7.19 5.06
C VAL A 166 5.92 8.64 5.29
N LYS A 167 6.85 9.58 5.54
CA LYS A 167 6.56 11.02 5.58
C LYS A 167 6.53 11.61 4.18
N ASP A 168 7.27 11.01 3.24
CA ASP A 168 7.24 11.42 1.84
C ASP A 168 5.84 11.18 1.24
N TYR A 169 5.25 12.22 0.64
CA TYR A 169 3.93 12.08 0.04
C TYR A 169 3.93 11.16 -1.19
N LYS A 170 5.04 11.09 -1.93
CA LYS A 170 5.20 10.18 -3.08
C LYS A 170 5.15 8.73 -2.60
N GLU A 171 5.77 8.41 -1.44
CA GLU A 171 5.64 7.09 -0.82
C GLU A 171 4.21 6.81 -0.34
N ARG A 172 3.52 7.81 0.18
CA ARG A 172 2.11 7.67 0.55
C ARG A 172 1.21 7.40 -0.65
N LEU A 173 1.49 8.02 -1.81
CA LEU A 173 0.83 7.67 -3.07
C LEU A 173 1.12 6.23 -3.47
N TYR A 174 2.37 5.78 -3.34
CA TYR A 174 2.74 4.38 -3.63
C TYR A 174 1.95 3.39 -2.75
N ILE A 175 1.81 3.68 -1.47
CA ILE A 175 0.98 2.91 -0.53
C ILE A 175 -0.48 2.85 -1.01
N LEU A 176 -1.05 3.96 -1.47
CA LEU A 176 -2.40 3.98 -2.03
C LEU A 176 -2.51 3.13 -3.30
N TYR A 177 -1.53 3.18 -4.20
CA TYR A 177 -1.51 2.32 -5.38
C TYR A 177 -1.35 0.84 -5.06
N ILE A 178 -0.59 0.47 -4.01
CA ILE A 178 -0.55 -0.92 -3.50
C ILE A 178 -1.95 -1.36 -3.05
N PHE A 179 -2.64 -0.53 -2.28
CA PHE A 179 -4.00 -0.82 -1.86
C PHE A 179 -4.94 -0.97 -3.06
N GLN A 180 -4.85 -0.06 -4.03
CA GLN A 180 -5.63 -0.10 -5.25
C GLN A 180 -5.36 -1.38 -6.04
N LEU A 181 -4.09 -1.76 -6.25
CA LEU A 181 -3.72 -2.98 -6.96
C LEU A 181 -4.27 -4.25 -6.29
N ALA A 182 -4.27 -4.29 -4.95
CA ALA A 182 -4.84 -5.41 -4.20
C ALA A 182 -6.36 -5.53 -4.38
N PHE A 183 -7.08 -4.41 -4.46
CA PHE A 183 -8.54 -4.36 -4.44
C PHE A 183 -9.19 -3.89 -5.75
N CYS A 184 -8.42 -3.64 -6.81
CA CYS A 184 -8.99 -3.30 -8.11
C CYS A 184 -9.67 -4.50 -8.78
N SER A 185 -10.53 -4.18 -9.75
CA SER A 185 -11.13 -5.20 -10.62
C SER A 185 -10.06 -5.87 -11.49
N GLN A 186 -10.34 -7.09 -11.95
CA GLN A 186 -9.44 -7.82 -12.85
C GLN A 186 -9.12 -7.01 -14.12
N GLN A 187 -10.07 -6.22 -14.60
CA GLN A 187 -9.93 -5.41 -15.81
C GLN A 187 -8.94 -4.25 -15.65
N ARG A 188 -8.91 -3.64 -14.46
CA ARG A 188 -8.05 -2.49 -14.15
C ARG A 188 -6.69 -2.89 -13.58
N ARG A 189 -6.51 -4.17 -13.25
CA ARG A 189 -5.29 -4.67 -12.61
C ARG A 189 -4.04 -4.37 -13.44
N ASN A 190 -4.10 -4.60 -14.75
CA ASN A 190 -2.95 -4.37 -15.61
C ASN A 190 -2.54 -2.90 -15.64
N GLU A 191 -3.51 -1.97 -15.71
CA GLU A 191 -3.24 -0.53 -15.74
C GLU A 191 -2.53 -0.08 -14.47
N VAL A 192 -3.06 -0.48 -13.31
CA VAL A 192 -2.44 -0.17 -12.01
C VAL A 192 -1.07 -0.84 -11.89
N TYR A 193 -0.95 -2.10 -12.34
CA TYR A 193 0.31 -2.83 -12.29
C TYR A 193 1.38 -2.17 -13.16
N GLU A 194 1.09 -1.77 -14.39
CA GLU A 194 2.05 -1.09 -15.27
C GLU A 194 2.50 0.25 -14.71
N LEU A 195 1.59 1.02 -14.07
CA LEU A 195 1.96 2.23 -13.33
C LEU A 195 2.96 1.91 -12.22
N MET A 196 2.71 0.83 -11.45
CA MET A 196 3.58 0.42 -10.35
C MET A 196 4.96 -0.06 -10.84
N VAL A 197 5.03 -0.73 -12.00
CA VAL A 197 6.29 -1.10 -12.65
C VAL A 197 7.07 0.15 -13.07
N GLY A 198 6.39 1.13 -13.65
CA GLY A 198 6.97 2.41 -14.08
C GLY A 198 7.08 3.47 -12.96
N TRP A 199 6.94 3.08 -11.69
CA TRP A 199 6.82 4.02 -10.57
C TRP A 199 7.91 5.09 -10.51
N GLN A 200 9.17 4.72 -10.75
CA GLN A 200 10.29 5.67 -10.69
C GLN A 200 10.12 6.80 -11.70
N GLY A 201 9.75 6.47 -12.94
CA GLY A 201 9.48 7.46 -13.97
C GLY A 201 8.24 8.30 -13.68
N TYR A 202 7.17 7.65 -13.19
CA TYR A 202 5.93 8.32 -12.82
C TYR A 202 6.14 9.27 -11.64
N SER A 203 6.78 8.83 -10.56
CA SER A 203 7.02 9.65 -9.38
C SER A 203 7.96 10.82 -9.64
N GLY A 204 8.87 10.71 -10.63
CA GLY A 204 9.72 11.80 -11.07
C GLY A 204 8.96 12.94 -11.78
N GLN A 205 7.76 12.68 -12.31
CA GLN A 205 6.90 13.67 -12.95
C GLN A 205 5.93 14.34 -11.95
N LEU A 206 5.81 13.80 -10.74
CA LEU A 206 4.97 14.38 -9.71
C LEU A 206 5.60 15.64 -9.14
N PRO A 207 4.80 16.64 -8.75
CA PRO A 207 5.31 17.83 -8.05
C PRO A 207 6.13 17.43 -6.81
N ASP A 208 7.11 18.24 -6.43
CA ASP A 208 7.85 17.99 -5.19
C ASP A 208 7.04 18.34 -3.95
N ASN A 209 6.09 19.27 -4.08
CA ASN A 209 5.20 19.67 -3.00
C ASN A 209 3.84 18.98 -3.13
N ALA A 210 3.43 18.25 -2.10
CA ALA A 210 2.13 17.60 -2.02
C ALA A 210 0.91 18.55 -2.22
N ALA A 211 1.07 19.84 -1.92
CA ALA A 211 0.02 20.83 -2.11
C ALA A 211 -0.27 21.15 -3.59
N GLU A 212 0.69 20.90 -4.47
CA GLU A 212 0.57 21.11 -5.92
C GLU A 212 -0.01 19.89 -6.64
N PHE A 213 -0.09 18.76 -5.95
CA PHE A 213 -0.65 17.52 -6.50
C PHE A 213 -2.17 17.62 -6.63
N ASP A 214 -2.71 17.31 -7.80
CA ASP A 214 -4.16 17.30 -8.03
C ASP A 214 -4.81 16.05 -7.41
N TRP A 215 -4.93 16.07 -6.09
CA TRP A 215 -5.53 15.01 -5.32
C TRP A 215 -7.03 14.82 -5.60
N ARG A 216 -7.71 15.81 -6.19
CA ARG A 216 -9.14 15.72 -6.56
C ARG A 216 -9.31 14.78 -7.75
N ILE A 217 -8.53 14.98 -8.81
CA ILE A 217 -8.50 14.09 -9.98
C ILE A 217 -8.08 12.69 -9.54
N PHE A 218 -6.98 12.60 -8.77
CA PHE A 218 -6.51 11.33 -8.24
C PHE A 218 -7.61 10.58 -7.45
N GLN A 219 -8.33 11.25 -6.56
CA GLN A 219 -9.40 10.65 -5.76
C GLN A 219 -10.54 10.12 -6.63
N GLN A 220 -10.91 10.84 -7.69
CA GLN A 220 -11.96 10.43 -8.62
C GLN A 220 -11.54 9.19 -9.41
N GLU A 221 -10.36 9.22 -10.02
CA GLU A 221 -9.80 8.09 -10.76
C GLU A 221 -9.60 6.88 -9.84
N TYR A 222 -9.04 7.08 -8.66
CA TYR A 222 -8.80 6.03 -7.68
C TYR A 222 -10.07 5.26 -7.33
N ARG A 223 -11.19 5.98 -7.10
CA ARG A 223 -12.49 5.38 -6.81
C ARG A 223 -12.97 4.48 -7.95
N ASP A 224 -12.79 4.91 -9.19
CA ASP A 224 -13.28 4.18 -10.37
C ASP A 224 -12.52 2.86 -10.62
N TYR A 225 -11.34 2.70 -10.04
CA TYR A 225 -10.54 1.49 -10.13
C TYR A 225 -10.86 0.47 -9.03
N ILE A 226 -11.43 0.89 -7.91
CA ILE A 226 -11.73 -0.01 -6.79
C ILE A 226 -12.92 -0.91 -7.11
N ASP A 227 -12.74 -2.21 -6.89
CA ASP A 227 -13.82 -3.20 -7.00
C ASP A 227 -14.70 -3.13 -5.74
N LEU A 228 -15.85 -2.48 -5.87
CA LEU A 228 -16.80 -2.32 -4.78
C LEU A 228 -17.31 -3.66 -4.24
N ALA A 229 -17.43 -4.69 -5.08
CA ALA A 229 -17.83 -6.03 -4.63
C ALA A 229 -16.75 -6.66 -3.73
N LYS A 230 -15.46 -6.49 -4.06
CA LYS A 230 -14.37 -6.90 -3.17
C LYS A 230 -14.36 -6.09 -1.88
N MET A 231 -14.60 -4.78 -1.97
CA MET A 231 -14.68 -3.93 -0.78
C MET A 231 -15.89 -4.27 0.09
N ALA A 232 -17.02 -4.65 -0.50
CA ALA A 232 -18.19 -5.11 0.25
C ALA A 232 -17.93 -6.40 1.05
N GLN A 233 -16.97 -7.23 0.64
CA GLN A 233 -16.53 -8.39 1.43
C GLN A 233 -15.83 -7.99 2.75
N LEU A 234 -15.36 -6.76 2.87
CA LEU A 234 -14.85 -6.22 4.12
C LEU A 234 -15.97 -5.90 5.11
N VAL A 235 -17.19 -5.68 4.60
CA VAL A 235 -18.36 -5.44 5.45
C VAL A 235 -18.91 -6.80 5.88
N PRO A 236 -18.93 -7.12 7.17
CA PRO A 236 -19.39 -8.42 7.66
C PRO A 236 -20.91 -8.52 7.57
N VAL A 237 -21.42 -8.78 6.36
CA VAL A 237 -22.87 -8.85 6.07
C VAL A 237 -23.46 -10.22 6.44
N ILE A 238 -22.64 -11.29 6.50
CA ILE A 238 -23.12 -12.70 6.52
C ILE A 238 -22.62 -13.45 7.77
N GLY A 239 -22.52 -12.78 8.92
CA GLY A 239 -22.17 -13.42 10.19
C GLY A 239 -20.68 -13.39 10.54
N ALA A 240 -20.40 -13.53 11.83
CA ALA A 240 -19.08 -13.34 12.44
C ALA A 240 -17.97 -14.20 11.81
N ALA A 241 -18.23 -15.50 11.59
CA ALA A 241 -17.22 -16.41 11.08
C ALA A 241 -16.83 -16.13 9.62
N VAL A 242 -17.79 -15.77 8.78
CA VAL A 242 -17.53 -15.46 7.36
C VAL A 242 -16.76 -14.13 7.23
N GLY A 243 -17.13 -13.13 8.02
CA GLY A 243 -16.44 -11.84 8.07
C GLY A 243 -14.98 -11.98 8.54
N ALA A 244 -14.74 -12.78 9.57
CA ALA A 244 -13.40 -13.08 10.09
C ALA A 244 -12.50 -13.74 9.02
N ILE A 245 -13.00 -14.79 8.35
CA ILE A 245 -12.24 -15.48 7.28
C ILE A 245 -11.98 -14.56 6.09
N ALA A 246 -12.99 -13.78 5.70
CA ALA A 246 -12.82 -12.82 4.59
C ALA A 246 -11.73 -11.78 4.91
N ASN A 247 -11.78 -11.16 6.09
CA ASN A 247 -10.78 -10.18 6.52
C ASN A 247 -9.38 -10.79 6.62
N TYR A 248 -9.24 -12.01 7.15
CA TYR A 248 -7.96 -12.74 7.18
C TYR A 248 -7.36 -12.88 5.78
N LYS A 249 -8.15 -13.36 4.80
CA LYS A 249 -7.72 -13.53 3.41
C LYS A 249 -7.36 -12.20 2.74
N LEU A 250 -8.12 -11.15 3.01
CA LEU A 250 -7.88 -9.83 2.43
C LEU A 250 -6.61 -9.16 2.98
N ILE A 251 -6.28 -9.36 4.25
CA ILE A 251 -4.99 -8.95 4.83
C ILE A 251 -3.83 -9.73 4.19
N ALA A 252 -3.98 -11.05 4.01
CA ALA A 252 -2.97 -11.87 3.34
C ALA A 252 -2.71 -11.38 1.91
N GLN A 253 -3.78 -11.16 1.14
CA GLN A 253 -3.69 -10.64 -0.24
C GLN A 253 -3.02 -9.28 -0.30
N LEU A 254 -3.38 -8.37 0.61
CA LEU A 254 -2.79 -7.04 0.69
C LEU A 254 -1.30 -7.10 1.04
N GLY A 255 -0.94 -7.93 2.02
CA GLY A 255 0.45 -8.14 2.43
C GLY A 255 1.30 -8.75 1.31
N GLU A 256 0.80 -9.78 0.62
CA GLU A 256 1.47 -10.37 -0.55
C GLU A 256 1.67 -9.33 -1.67
N THR A 257 0.64 -8.54 -1.96
CA THR A 257 0.74 -7.47 -2.95
C THR A 257 1.80 -6.45 -2.57
N ALA A 258 1.82 -6.01 -1.31
CA ALA A 258 2.80 -5.05 -0.82
C ALA A 258 4.24 -5.61 -0.88
N ILE A 259 4.47 -6.85 -0.44
CA ILE A 259 5.78 -7.51 -0.54
C ILE A 259 6.29 -7.45 -1.98
N ASN A 260 5.48 -7.88 -2.95
CA ASN A 260 5.90 -7.93 -4.35
C ASN A 260 6.09 -6.54 -4.95
N CYS A 261 5.29 -5.54 -4.57
CA CYS A 261 5.48 -4.15 -4.99
C CYS A 261 6.82 -3.59 -4.46
N TYR A 262 7.17 -3.85 -3.21
CA TYR A 262 8.45 -3.41 -2.66
C TYR A 262 9.63 -4.22 -3.18
N ARG A 263 9.46 -5.51 -3.48
CA ARG A 263 10.47 -6.31 -4.19
C ARG A 263 10.79 -5.73 -5.56
N MET A 264 9.78 -5.29 -6.34
CA MET A 264 10.01 -4.63 -7.64
C MET A 264 10.90 -3.40 -7.54
N ARG A 265 10.85 -2.67 -6.43
CA ARG A 265 11.69 -1.49 -6.20
C ARG A 265 13.08 -1.80 -5.66
N ARG A 266 13.25 -2.94 -4.99
CA ARG A 266 14.52 -3.31 -4.33
C ARG A 266 15.36 -4.28 -5.13
N ILE A 267 14.74 -5.22 -5.83
CA ILE A 267 15.45 -6.18 -6.69
C ILE A 267 15.68 -5.49 -8.04
N SER A 268 16.88 -4.96 -8.23
CA SER A 268 17.24 -4.21 -9.45
C SER A 268 17.29 -5.12 -10.67
N PRO A 269 16.84 -4.65 -11.86
CA PRO A 269 17.05 -5.36 -13.13
C PRO A 269 18.52 -5.62 -13.46
N LEU A 270 19.46 -4.79 -12.93
CA LEU A 270 20.90 -4.96 -13.15
C LEU A 270 21.49 -6.17 -12.43
N GLN A 271 20.87 -6.63 -11.35
CA GLN A 271 21.27 -7.87 -10.67
C GLN A 271 20.89 -9.12 -11.47
N ILE A 272 19.96 -8.99 -12.41
CA ILE A 272 19.43 -10.08 -13.24
C ILE A 272 20.32 -10.35 -14.46
N LEU A 273 21.03 -9.35 -14.96
CA LEU A 273 21.89 -9.46 -16.15
C LEU A 273 23.22 -10.19 -15.87
N ASN A 274 23.55 -10.42 -14.61
CA ASN A 274 24.78 -11.12 -14.17
C ASN A 274 24.52 -12.60 -13.80
N MET A 275 23.35 -13.15 -14.12
CA MET A 275 23.03 -14.59 -14.07
C MET A 275 23.13 -15.22 -15.44
#